data_cd23b1bb866e00b425ea3dc92ae8fe35
#
_entry.id   cd23b1bb866e00b425ea3dc92ae8fe35
#
_cell.length_a   1.000
_cell.length_b   1.000
_cell.length_c   1.000
_cell.angle_alpha   90.00
_cell.angle_beta   90.00
_cell.angle_gamma   90.00
#
_symmetry.space_group_name_H-M   'P 1'
#
loop_
_entity.id
_entity.type
_entity.pdbx_description
1 polymer ?
#
loop_
_entity_poly.entity_id
_entity_poly.type
_entity_poly.pdbx_seq_one_letter_code
_entity_poly.pdbx_strand_id
1 'polypeptide(L)'
;GKFLESRAKGKTSQAIEKLIDLSPKTAVVIRDGKEVTVGVDDVQIGEIVVVKAGQSVPLDGVIVEGNGAIDESAITGESIAVEKNIGDKVIGATINKSGYFKFKVEKVGEDTALSQIIHLVEEASASKAPIAKLADKVSGIFVPVVISIAVITIIVWLLLGKGVSFALSMGISVLVISCPCALGLATPTAIMVGTGKGAQYGILTKSAESLETAHQVDTVVLDKTGTITEGKPSVTDIAPVGISDKELLQIAASIEYLSEHPLAKAIVEKA
;
A
#
# COMPACT_ATOMS: atom_id res chain seq x y z
N GLY A 1 21.30 12.77 0.78
CA GLY A 1 20.62 11.83 -0.15
C GLY A 1 20.25 10.51 0.54
N LYS A 2 21.21 9.62 0.80
CA LYS A 2 20.95 8.26 1.32
C LYS A 2 20.19 8.19 2.65
N PHE A 3 20.37 9.14 3.55
CA PHE A 3 19.66 9.18 4.85
C PHE A 3 18.15 9.43 4.69
N LEU A 4 17.76 10.36 3.82
CA LEU A 4 16.34 10.65 3.55
C LEU A 4 15.69 9.52 2.75
N GLU A 5 16.41 8.89 1.83
CA GLU A 5 15.99 7.70 1.10
C GLU A 5 15.75 6.51 2.05
N SER A 6 16.68 6.26 2.99
CA SER A 6 16.53 5.23 4.02
C SER A 6 15.32 5.48 4.92
N ARG A 7 15.06 6.74 5.28
CA ARG A 7 13.92 7.11 6.13
C ARG A 7 12.57 6.99 5.40
N ALA A 8 12.55 7.26 4.09
CA ALA A 8 11.35 7.05 3.26
C ALA A 8 11.05 5.56 3.11
N LYS A 9 12.06 4.72 2.86
CA LYS A 9 11.93 3.26 2.83
C LYS A 9 11.43 2.68 4.15
N GLY A 10 11.87 3.23 5.29
CA GLY A 10 11.39 2.81 6.61
C GLY A 10 9.90 3.01 6.85
N LYS A 11 9.30 4.08 6.32
CA LYS A 11 7.84 4.31 6.42
C LYS A 11 7.03 3.35 5.54
N THR A 12 7.55 2.96 4.40
CA THR A 12 6.91 1.95 3.53
C THR A 12 6.93 0.57 4.18
N SER A 13 8.03 0.19 4.83
CA SER A 13 8.10 -1.06 5.62
C SER A 13 7.05 -1.09 6.73
N GLN A 14 6.82 0.02 7.45
CA GLN A 14 5.79 0.08 8.49
C GLN A 14 4.36 -0.11 7.95
N ALA A 15 4.07 0.36 6.74
CA ALA A 15 2.76 0.16 6.12
C ALA A 15 2.55 -1.32 5.73
N ILE A 16 3.59 -1.96 5.21
CA ILE A 16 3.57 -3.39 4.87
C ILE A 16 3.44 -4.25 6.15
N GLU A 17 4.20 -3.94 7.21
CA GLU A 17 4.08 -4.62 8.50
C GLU A 17 2.64 -4.58 9.04
N LYS A 18 1.97 -3.42 8.95
CA LYS A 18 0.57 -3.30 9.35
C LYS A 18 -0.38 -4.17 8.53
N LEU A 19 -0.13 -4.35 7.24
CA LEU A 19 -0.93 -5.24 6.39
C LEU A 19 -0.69 -6.71 6.78
N ILE A 20 0.55 -7.10 7.06
CA ILE A 20 0.90 -8.44 7.52
C ILE A 20 0.23 -8.75 8.87
N ASP A 21 0.19 -7.78 9.78
CA ASP A 21 -0.44 -7.92 11.10
C ASP A 21 -1.97 -8.10 11.06
N LEU A 22 -2.63 -7.82 9.92
CA LEU A 22 -4.06 -8.09 9.76
C LEU A 22 -4.36 -9.60 9.67
N SER A 23 -3.43 -10.42 9.20
CA SER A 23 -3.62 -11.86 9.09
C SER A 23 -3.36 -12.54 10.43
N PRO A 24 -4.28 -13.41 10.91
CA PRO A 24 -4.04 -14.20 12.12
C PRO A 24 -2.91 -15.20 11.88
N LYS A 25 -2.10 -15.46 12.90
CA LYS A 25 -0.97 -16.39 12.82
C LYS A 25 -1.38 -17.85 12.94
N THR A 26 -2.61 -18.12 13.38
CA THR A 26 -3.15 -19.48 13.59
C THR A 26 -4.52 -19.61 12.96
N ALA A 27 -4.86 -20.83 12.58
CA ALA A 27 -6.17 -21.21 12.08
C ALA A 27 -6.71 -22.42 12.84
N VAL A 28 -8.03 -22.53 12.96
CA VAL A 28 -8.70 -23.71 13.51
C VAL A 28 -9.19 -24.56 12.35
N VAL A 29 -8.56 -25.70 12.12
CA VAL A 29 -8.89 -26.62 11.04
C VAL A 29 -9.61 -27.87 11.58
N ILE A 30 -10.40 -28.53 10.72
CA ILE A 30 -11.02 -29.81 11.05
C ILE A 30 -10.16 -30.92 10.47
N ARG A 31 -9.50 -31.71 11.37
CA ARG A 31 -8.74 -32.91 11.02
C ARG A 31 -9.31 -34.09 11.79
N ASP A 32 -9.62 -35.18 11.13
CA ASP A 32 -10.22 -36.40 11.73
C ASP A 32 -11.50 -36.09 12.55
N GLY A 33 -12.32 -35.14 12.09
CA GLY A 33 -13.57 -34.73 12.74
C GLY A 33 -13.39 -33.89 14.01
N LYS A 34 -12.18 -33.43 14.34
CA LYS A 34 -11.89 -32.61 15.52
C LYS A 34 -11.31 -31.24 15.10
N GLU A 35 -11.66 -30.20 15.87
CA GLU A 35 -11.05 -28.88 15.76
C GLU A 35 -9.60 -28.94 16.27
N VAL A 36 -8.65 -28.57 15.45
CA VAL A 36 -7.21 -28.50 15.76
C VAL A 36 -6.70 -27.11 15.39
N THR A 37 -6.01 -26.44 16.30
CA THR A 37 -5.35 -25.16 16.03
C THR A 37 -3.97 -25.42 15.44
N VAL A 38 -3.70 -24.85 14.27
CA VAL A 38 -2.44 -24.97 13.54
C VAL A 38 -1.91 -23.59 13.13
N GLY A 39 -0.65 -23.48 12.74
CA GLY A 39 -0.13 -22.29 12.08
C GLY A 39 -0.85 -22.08 10.74
N VAL A 40 -1.06 -20.82 10.34
CA VAL A 40 -1.70 -20.50 9.03
C VAL A 40 -0.88 -21.09 7.89
N ASP A 41 0.44 -21.08 8.01
CA ASP A 41 1.37 -21.63 7.02
C ASP A 41 1.31 -23.18 6.88
N ASP A 42 0.76 -23.86 7.89
CA ASP A 42 0.59 -25.32 7.91
C ASP A 42 -0.75 -25.78 7.31
N VAL A 43 -1.60 -24.83 6.91
CA VAL A 43 -2.92 -25.13 6.32
C VAL A 43 -2.77 -25.42 4.84
N GLN A 44 -3.47 -26.46 4.35
CA GLN A 44 -3.43 -26.88 2.96
C GLN A 44 -4.71 -26.50 2.21
N ILE A 45 -4.58 -26.36 0.89
CA ILE A 45 -5.74 -26.17 0.02
C ILE A 45 -6.69 -27.35 0.15
N GLY A 46 -7.98 -27.06 0.32
CA GLY A 46 -9.03 -28.05 0.48
C GLY A 46 -9.36 -28.39 1.93
N GLU A 47 -8.55 -28.00 2.93
CA GLU A 47 -8.89 -28.14 4.35
C GLU A 47 -10.07 -27.25 4.73
N ILE A 48 -10.79 -27.70 5.79
CA ILE A 48 -11.93 -26.98 6.33
C ILE A 48 -11.48 -26.17 7.55
N VAL A 49 -11.66 -24.88 7.49
CA VAL A 49 -11.32 -23.92 8.56
C VAL A 49 -12.60 -23.46 9.23
N VAL A 50 -12.56 -23.32 10.55
CA VAL A 50 -13.65 -22.84 11.40
C VAL A 50 -13.40 -21.39 11.80
N VAL A 51 -14.42 -20.53 11.63
CA VAL A 51 -14.36 -19.14 12.08
C VAL A 51 -15.58 -18.80 12.94
N LYS A 52 -15.33 -18.36 14.15
CA LYS A 52 -16.34 -17.93 15.13
C LYS A 52 -16.46 -16.40 15.15
N ALA A 53 -17.55 -15.88 15.69
CA ALA A 53 -17.74 -14.45 15.84
C ALA A 53 -16.55 -13.79 16.58
N GLY A 54 -16.11 -12.64 16.11
CA GLY A 54 -14.95 -11.90 16.61
C GLY A 54 -13.59 -12.38 16.09
N GLN A 55 -13.53 -13.49 15.34
CA GLN A 55 -12.27 -13.99 14.78
C GLN A 55 -11.99 -13.45 13.38
N SER A 56 -10.71 -13.29 13.06
CA SER A 56 -10.27 -13.00 11.69
C SER A 56 -10.27 -14.29 10.86
N VAL A 57 -10.64 -14.14 9.59
CA VAL A 57 -10.54 -15.19 8.56
C VAL A 57 -9.06 -15.37 8.20
N PRO A 58 -8.48 -16.57 8.36
CA PRO A 58 -7.03 -16.75 8.18
C PRO A 58 -6.58 -16.83 6.72
N LEU A 59 -7.42 -17.32 5.82
CA LEU A 59 -7.09 -17.62 4.43
C LEU A 59 -8.29 -17.38 3.51
N ASP A 60 -8.06 -17.37 2.20
CA ASP A 60 -9.12 -17.25 1.20
C ASP A 60 -9.80 -18.59 0.95
N GLY A 61 -11.13 -18.57 0.79
CA GLY A 61 -11.88 -19.78 0.49
C GLY A 61 -13.37 -19.56 0.25
N VAL A 62 -14.15 -20.65 0.34
CA VAL A 62 -15.60 -20.65 0.11
C VAL A 62 -16.32 -21.28 1.30
N ILE A 63 -17.37 -20.65 1.79
CA ILE A 63 -18.19 -21.15 2.89
C ILE A 63 -18.89 -22.44 2.48
N VAL A 64 -18.72 -23.47 3.31
CA VAL A 64 -19.33 -24.80 3.10
C VAL A 64 -20.41 -25.13 4.13
N GLU A 65 -20.39 -24.45 5.28
CA GLU A 65 -21.36 -24.67 6.38
C GLU A 65 -21.52 -23.39 7.21
N GLY A 66 -22.76 -23.07 7.61
CA GLY A 66 -23.06 -21.90 8.43
C GLY A 66 -23.17 -20.59 7.66
N ASN A 67 -23.16 -19.49 8.38
CA ASN A 67 -23.21 -18.14 7.84
C ASN A 67 -22.54 -17.16 8.81
N GLY A 68 -22.26 -15.93 8.32
CA GLY A 68 -21.68 -14.87 9.14
C GLY A 68 -21.81 -13.51 8.49
N ALA A 69 -21.70 -12.45 9.30
CA ALA A 69 -21.53 -11.09 8.82
C ALA A 69 -20.04 -10.72 8.91
N ILE A 70 -19.41 -10.53 7.76
CA ILE A 70 -17.96 -10.35 7.64
C ILE A 70 -17.64 -8.90 7.34
N ASP A 71 -16.83 -8.29 8.19
CA ASP A 71 -16.25 -6.98 7.99
C ASP A 71 -15.05 -7.11 7.03
N GLU A 72 -15.25 -6.67 5.81
CA GLU A 72 -14.23 -6.68 4.76
C GLU A 72 -13.53 -5.30 4.62
N SER A 73 -13.78 -4.36 5.53
CA SER A 73 -13.32 -2.97 5.43
C SER A 73 -11.81 -2.81 5.30
N ALA A 74 -11.02 -3.71 5.89
CA ALA A 74 -9.57 -3.71 5.77
C ALA A 74 -9.08 -3.96 4.33
N ILE A 75 -9.90 -4.62 3.49
CA ILE A 75 -9.57 -4.98 2.10
C ILE A 75 -10.36 -4.11 1.12
N THR A 76 -11.66 -3.94 1.35
CA THR A 76 -12.57 -3.23 0.42
C THR A 76 -12.80 -1.77 0.77
N GLY A 77 -12.52 -1.36 2.01
CA GLY A 77 -12.85 -0.04 2.54
C GLY A 77 -14.33 0.13 2.94
N GLU A 78 -15.21 -0.86 2.66
CA GLU A 78 -16.63 -0.79 2.98
C GLU A 78 -16.87 -1.04 4.47
N SER A 79 -17.41 -0.05 5.19
CA SER A 79 -17.59 -0.13 6.65
C SER A 79 -18.74 -1.03 7.11
N ILE A 80 -19.62 -1.44 6.18
CA ILE A 80 -20.78 -2.28 6.48
C ILE A 80 -20.38 -3.74 6.31
N ALA A 81 -20.57 -4.55 7.36
CA ALA A 81 -20.31 -5.97 7.29
C ALA A 81 -21.23 -6.63 6.27
N VAL A 82 -20.68 -7.52 5.46
CA VAL A 82 -21.37 -8.22 4.38
C VAL A 82 -21.86 -9.58 4.91
N GLU A 83 -23.15 -9.85 4.78
CA GLU A 83 -23.69 -11.17 5.06
C GLU A 83 -23.18 -12.19 4.04
N LYS A 84 -22.59 -13.28 4.53
CA LYS A 84 -22.06 -14.38 3.74
C LYS A 84 -22.74 -15.69 4.12
N ASN A 85 -23.14 -16.43 3.11
CA ASN A 85 -23.84 -17.69 3.20
C ASN A 85 -23.04 -18.82 2.55
N ILE A 86 -23.54 -20.05 2.63
CA ILE A 86 -22.91 -21.20 1.97
C ILE A 86 -22.75 -20.92 0.47
N GLY A 87 -21.55 -21.15 -0.06
CA GLY A 87 -21.16 -20.88 -1.44
C GLY A 87 -20.53 -19.51 -1.68
N ASP A 88 -20.60 -18.59 -0.70
CA ASP A 88 -19.96 -17.28 -0.82
C ASP A 88 -18.46 -17.36 -0.51
N LYS A 89 -17.70 -16.50 -1.18
CA LYS A 89 -16.25 -16.38 -0.97
C LYS A 89 -15.95 -15.56 0.29
N VAL A 90 -14.93 -15.99 1.02
CA VAL A 90 -14.33 -15.27 2.14
C VAL A 90 -12.88 -14.94 1.82
N ILE A 91 -12.43 -13.79 2.29
CA ILE A 91 -11.08 -13.24 2.05
C ILE A 91 -10.31 -13.25 3.36
N GLY A 92 -9.06 -13.67 3.33
CA GLY A 92 -8.16 -13.61 4.47
C GLY A 92 -7.99 -12.19 5.03
N ALA A 93 -7.69 -12.08 6.32
CA ALA A 93 -7.56 -10.82 7.05
C ALA A 93 -8.86 -10.00 7.25
N THR A 94 -10.02 -10.52 6.84
CA THR A 94 -11.33 -9.97 7.18
C THR A 94 -11.80 -10.47 8.55
N ILE A 95 -12.77 -9.81 9.16
CA ILE A 95 -13.22 -10.12 10.53
C ILE A 95 -14.67 -10.59 10.53
N ASN A 96 -14.94 -11.78 11.06
CA ASN A 96 -16.31 -12.23 11.28
C ASN A 96 -16.91 -11.50 12.49
N LYS A 97 -17.86 -10.60 12.27
CA LYS A 97 -18.52 -9.83 13.33
C LYS A 97 -19.59 -10.63 14.06
N SER A 98 -20.31 -11.49 13.34
CA SER A 98 -21.38 -12.31 13.92
C SER A 98 -21.57 -13.60 13.15
N GLY A 99 -22.12 -14.61 13.82
CA GLY A 99 -22.35 -15.91 13.23
C GLY A 99 -21.15 -16.85 13.36
N TYR A 100 -21.31 -18.02 12.78
CA TYR A 100 -20.34 -19.12 12.77
C TYR A 100 -20.37 -19.78 11.41
N PHE A 101 -19.21 -19.98 10.83
CA PHE A 101 -19.12 -20.70 9.55
C PHE A 101 -17.87 -21.54 9.44
N LYS A 102 -17.94 -22.52 8.55
CA LYS A 102 -16.81 -23.29 8.08
C LYS A 102 -16.59 -22.98 6.61
N PHE A 103 -15.37 -22.80 6.22
CA PHE A 103 -15.03 -22.57 4.83
C PHE A 103 -13.93 -23.54 4.36
N LYS A 104 -14.00 -23.90 3.08
CA LYS A 104 -12.97 -24.70 2.41
C LYS A 104 -11.92 -23.75 1.85
N VAL A 105 -10.65 -24.00 2.21
CA VAL A 105 -9.51 -23.21 1.76
C VAL A 105 -9.29 -23.39 0.25
N GLU A 106 -9.24 -22.29 -0.49
CA GLU A 106 -8.94 -22.27 -1.92
C GLU A 106 -7.55 -21.73 -2.24
N LYS A 107 -7.03 -20.81 -1.41
CA LYS A 107 -5.72 -20.20 -1.62
C LYS A 107 -4.92 -20.13 -0.33
N VAL A 108 -3.61 -20.35 -0.44
CA VAL A 108 -2.65 -20.32 0.67
C VAL A 108 -1.39 -19.55 0.26
N GLY A 109 -0.61 -19.08 1.24
CA GLY A 109 0.68 -18.44 1.02
C GLY A 109 0.59 -17.20 0.12
N GLU A 110 1.41 -17.17 -0.93
CA GLU A 110 1.52 -16.02 -1.84
C GLU A 110 0.30 -15.81 -2.74
N ASP A 111 -0.55 -16.84 -2.91
CA ASP A 111 -1.75 -16.76 -3.76
C ASP A 111 -2.94 -16.09 -3.06
N THR A 112 -2.87 -15.83 -1.76
CA THR A 112 -3.95 -15.14 -1.03
C THR A 112 -4.10 -13.69 -1.48
N ALA A 113 -5.32 -13.15 -1.42
CA ALA A 113 -5.61 -11.76 -1.80
C ALA A 113 -4.74 -10.75 -1.04
N LEU A 114 -4.55 -10.95 0.27
CA LEU A 114 -3.69 -10.10 1.09
C LEU A 114 -2.22 -10.16 0.63
N SER A 115 -1.67 -11.35 0.36
CA SER A 115 -0.30 -11.51 -0.12
C SER A 115 -0.10 -10.83 -1.48
N GLN A 116 -1.06 -10.92 -2.39
CA GLN A 116 -1.02 -10.22 -3.67
C GLN A 116 -1.05 -8.68 -3.50
N ILE A 117 -1.84 -8.16 -2.55
CA ILE A 117 -1.84 -6.73 -2.22
C ILE A 117 -0.46 -6.30 -1.69
N ILE A 118 0.12 -7.07 -0.77
CA ILE A 118 1.46 -6.79 -0.22
C ILE A 118 2.49 -6.76 -1.35
N HIS A 119 2.49 -7.75 -2.24
CA HIS A 119 3.41 -7.83 -3.38
C HIS A 119 3.28 -6.60 -4.31
N LEU A 120 2.05 -6.16 -4.63
CA LEU A 120 1.81 -4.95 -5.43
C LEU A 120 2.38 -3.68 -4.75
N VAL A 121 2.23 -3.57 -3.43
CA VAL A 121 2.78 -2.44 -2.66
C VAL A 121 4.32 -2.48 -2.64
N GLU A 122 4.92 -3.65 -2.53
CA GLU A 122 6.38 -3.83 -2.59
C GLU A 122 6.93 -3.47 -3.97
N GLU A 123 6.32 -3.95 -5.04
CA GLU A 123 6.71 -3.66 -6.41
C GLU A 123 6.61 -2.16 -6.73
N ALA A 124 5.50 -1.53 -6.33
CA ALA A 124 5.32 -0.08 -6.47
C ALA A 124 6.39 0.71 -5.72
N SER A 125 6.77 0.24 -4.52
CA SER A 125 7.78 0.89 -3.67
C SER A 125 9.22 0.72 -4.19
N ALA A 126 9.50 -0.36 -4.90
CA ALA A 126 10.81 -0.65 -5.50
C ALA A 126 11.05 0.10 -6.81
N SER A 127 10.01 0.69 -7.42
CA SER A 127 10.12 1.37 -8.71
C SER A 127 10.94 2.66 -8.62
N LYS A 128 11.90 2.82 -9.56
CA LYS A 128 12.67 4.08 -9.70
C LYS A 128 11.96 4.99 -10.72
N ALA A 129 11.96 6.30 -10.45
CA ALA A 129 11.47 7.28 -11.41
C ALA A 129 12.14 7.14 -12.78
N PRO A 130 11.40 7.24 -13.89
CA PRO A 130 11.93 7.09 -15.25
C PRO A 130 13.14 7.98 -15.55
N ILE A 131 13.11 9.24 -15.10
CA ILE A 131 14.23 10.18 -15.28
C ILE A 131 15.50 9.74 -14.52
N ALA A 132 15.37 9.10 -13.36
CA ALA A 132 16.51 8.56 -12.62
C ALA A 132 17.16 7.40 -13.38
N LYS A 133 16.36 6.51 -13.99
CA LYS A 133 16.86 5.43 -14.86
C LYS A 133 17.59 5.98 -16.08
N LEU A 134 17.08 7.05 -16.69
CA LEU A 134 17.74 7.72 -17.82
C LEU A 134 19.06 8.35 -17.39
N ALA A 135 19.12 9.03 -16.26
CA ALA A 135 20.34 9.62 -15.72
C ALA A 135 21.40 8.56 -15.41
N ASP A 136 21.01 7.41 -14.83
CA ASP A 136 21.92 6.27 -14.59
C ASP A 136 22.48 5.71 -15.93
N LYS A 137 21.63 5.56 -16.94
CA LYS A 137 22.04 5.07 -18.27
C LYS A 137 23.02 6.02 -18.97
N VAL A 138 22.71 7.33 -18.95
CA VAL A 138 23.59 8.36 -19.53
C VAL A 138 24.94 8.37 -18.80
N SER A 139 24.94 8.35 -17.49
CA SER A 139 26.16 8.32 -16.67
C SER A 139 26.99 7.08 -16.91
N GLY A 140 26.36 5.92 -17.12
CA GLY A 140 27.02 4.65 -17.41
C GLY A 140 27.81 4.64 -18.72
N ILE A 141 27.42 5.46 -19.69
CA ILE A 141 28.15 5.63 -20.96
C ILE A 141 29.14 6.80 -20.86
N PHE A 142 28.70 7.91 -20.31
CA PHE A 142 29.44 9.15 -20.25
C PHE A 142 30.75 9.03 -19.43
N VAL A 143 30.70 8.40 -18.27
CA VAL A 143 31.85 8.29 -17.37
C VAL A 143 33.01 7.51 -18.00
N PRO A 144 32.81 6.30 -18.59
CA PRO A 144 33.90 5.62 -19.30
C PRO A 144 34.50 6.41 -20.48
N VAL A 145 33.64 7.13 -21.23
CA VAL A 145 34.13 7.98 -22.35
C VAL A 145 35.01 9.11 -21.84
N VAL A 146 34.60 9.81 -20.80
CA VAL A 146 35.38 10.91 -20.21
C VAL A 146 36.70 10.42 -19.62
N ILE A 147 36.71 9.26 -18.95
CA ILE A 147 37.95 8.66 -18.44
C ILE A 147 38.89 8.33 -19.61
N SER A 148 38.37 7.77 -20.70
CA SER A 148 39.17 7.49 -21.89
C SER A 148 39.80 8.75 -22.47
N ILE A 149 39.03 9.83 -22.60
CA ILE A 149 39.53 11.14 -23.07
C ILE A 149 40.62 11.69 -22.13
N ALA A 150 40.43 11.61 -20.83
CA ALA A 150 41.41 12.05 -19.85
C ALA A 150 42.71 11.28 -19.96
N VAL A 151 42.65 9.94 -20.11
CA VAL A 151 43.84 9.10 -20.31
C VAL A 151 44.56 9.46 -21.62
N ILE A 152 43.82 9.63 -22.70
CA ILE A 152 44.40 10.04 -24.00
C ILE A 152 45.06 11.40 -23.86
N THR A 153 44.42 12.35 -23.17
CA THR A 153 44.99 13.72 -22.93
C THR A 153 46.31 13.59 -22.18
N ILE A 154 46.42 12.77 -21.14
CA ILE A 154 47.67 12.56 -20.40
C ILE A 154 48.74 12.02 -21.32
N ILE A 155 48.45 10.99 -22.10
CA ILE A 155 49.38 10.34 -23.01
C ILE A 155 49.90 11.32 -24.04
N VAL A 156 49.01 12.12 -24.70
CA VAL A 156 49.39 13.09 -25.71
C VAL A 156 50.36 14.14 -25.16
N TRP A 157 50.07 14.69 -23.95
CA TRP A 157 50.96 15.67 -23.36
C TRP A 157 52.32 15.12 -22.94
N LEU A 158 52.36 13.85 -22.50
CA LEU A 158 53.63 13.17 -22.22
C LEU A 158 54.48 12.96 -23.50
N LEU A 159 53.84 12.54 -24.61
CA LEU A 159 54.50 12.38 -25.92
C LEU A 159 55.02 13.68 -26.48
N LEU A 160 54.35 14.80 -26.21
CA LEU A 160 54.80 16.15 -26.57
C LEU A 160 55.90 16.69 -25.70
N GLY A 161 56.50 15.85 -24.82
CA GLY A 161 57.63 16.22 -23.95
C GLY A 161 57.30 17.16 -22.80
N LYS A 162 56.03 17.37 -22.49
CA LYS A 162 55.62 18.14 -21.31
C LYS A 162 55.81 17.30 -20.03
N GLY A 163 56.19 17.93 -18.97
CA GLY A 163 56.42 17.21 -17.72
C GLY A 163 55.19 16.50 -17.16
N VAL A 164 55.41 15.43 -16.42
CA VAL A 164 54.33 14.57 -15.84
C VAL A 164 53.30 15.37 -15.08
N SER A 165 53.74 16.36 -14.30
CA SER A 165 52.84 17.23 -13.50
C SER A 165 51.87 18.02 -14.39
N PHE A 166 52.33 18.53 -15.51
CA PHE A 166 51.48 19.23 -16.47
C PHE A 166 50.48 18.28 -17.17
N ALA A 167 50.95 17.09 -17.65
CA ALA A 167 50.11 16.12 -18.29
C ALA A 167 48.99 15.65 -17.34
N LEU A 168 49.30 15.33 -16.09
CA LEU A 168 48.32 14.95 -15.05
C LEU A 168 47.32 16.07 -14.78
N SER A 169 47.78 17.32 -14.67
CA SER A 169 46.91 18.49 -14.45
C SER A 169 45.87 18.63 -15.59
N MET A 170 46.27 18.43 -16.84
CA MET A 170 45.37 18.51 -18.00
C MET A 170 44.35 17.37 -17.98
N GLY A 171 44.76 16.12 -17.67
CA GLY A 171 43.84 14.98 -17.56
C GLY A 171 42.85 15.13 -16.41
N ILE A 172 43.32 15.62 -15.25
CA ILE A 172 42.44 15.92 -14.12
C ILE A 172 41.45 17.03 -14.47
N SER A 173 41.87 18.06 -15.20
CA SER A 173 40.99 19.13 -15.65
C SER A 173 39.85 18.61 -16.53
N VAL A 174 40.13 17.65 -17.44
CA VAL A 174 39.11 16.99 -18.25
C VAL A 174 38.09 16.29 -17.35
N LEU A 175 38.53 15.53 -16.33
CA LEU A 175 37.65 14.82 -15.41
C LEU A 175 36.77 15.77 -14.61
N VAL A 176 37.34 16.88 -14.09
CA VAL A 176 36.63 17.84 -13.24
C VAL A 176 35.57 18.61 -14.04
N ILE A 177 35.93 19.11 -15.24
CA ILE A 177 35.02 19.87 -16.09
C ILE A 177 33.85 19.01 -16.60
N SER A 178 34.13 17.75 -16.86
CA SER A 178 33.15 16.81 -17.40
C SER A 178 32.27 16.15 -16.34
N CYS A 179 32.31 16.58 -15.09
CA CYS A 179 31.48 15.99 -14.03
C CYS A 179 29.96 16.22 -14.32
N PRO A 180 29.13 15.18 -14.47
CA PRO A 180 27.69 15.33 -14.60
C PRO A 180 26.98 15.57 -13.24
N CYS A 181 27.68 16.21 -12.29
CA CYS A 181 27.23 16.41 -10.91
C CYS A 181 25.90 17.20 -10.84
N ALA A 182 25.68 18.11 -11.79
CA ALA A 182 24.43 18.87 -11.88
C ALA A 182 23.24 17.94 -12.22
N LEU A 183 23.43 16.94 -13.08
CA LEU A 183 22.38 15.98 -13.44
C LEU A 183 22.00 15.09 -12.26
N GLY A 184 22.98 14.66 -11.46
CA GLY A 184 22.77 13.83 -10.27
C GLY A 184 22.13 14.56 -9.09
N LEU A 185 22.19 15.90 -9.04
CA LEU A 185 21.60 16.71 -7.97
C LEU A 185 20.29 17.40 -8.36
N ALA A 186 20.10 17.73 -9.62
CA ALA A 186 18.93 18.48 -10.07
C ALA A 186 17.62 17.72 -9.86
N THR A 187 17.56 16.46 -10.26
CA THR A 187 16.35 15.62 -10.15
C THR A 187 15.95 15.37 -8.68
N PRO A 188 16.84 14.89 -7.78
CA PRO A 188 16.48 14.75 -6.37
C PRO A 188 16.04 16.07 -5.72
N THR A 189 16.66 17.18 -6.09
CA THR A 189 16.29 18.50 -5.57
C THR A 189 14.90 18.93 -6.06
N ALA A 190 14.61 18.77 -7.34
CA ALA A 190 13.29 19.08 -7.90
C ALA A 190 12.17 18.23 -7.26
N ILE A 191 12.41 16.93 -7.10
CA ILE A 191 11.48 16.03 -6.41
C ILE A 191 11.27 16.45 -4.95
N MET A 192 12.35 16.76 -4.23
CA MET A 192 12.28 17.21 -2.83
C MET A 192 11.47 18.51 -2.69
N VAL A 193 11.70 19.47 -3.55
CA VAL A 193 10.95 20.74 -3.55
C VAL A 193 9.50 20.50 -3.96
N GLY A 194 9.24 19.70 -4.99
CA GLY A 194 7.89 19.36 -5.46
C GLY A 194 7.07 18.62 -4.42
N THR A 195 7.64 17.58 -3.81
CA THR A 195 6.96 16.82 -2.73
C THR A 195 6.76 17.67 -1.47
N GLY A 196 7.75 18.49 -1.10
CA GLY A 196 7.63 19.42 0.02
C GLY A 196 6.53 20.46 -0.20
N LYS A 197 6.43 21.00 -1.42
CA LYS A 197 5.37 21.94 -1.78
C LYS A 197 4.00 21.26 -1.80
N GLY A 198 3.89 20.04 -2.35
CA GLY A 198 2.68 19.24 -2.30
C GLY A 198 2.21 19.00 -0.87
N ALA A 199 3.11 18.60 0.02
CA ALA A 199 2.81 18.35 1.43
C ALA A 199 2.24 19.58 2.17
N GLN A 200 2.67 20.80 1.81
CA GLN A 200 2.09 22.03 2.36
C GLN A 200 0.60 22.22 2.01
N TYR A 201 0.14 21.60 0.92
CA TYR A 201 -1.26 21.57 0.51
C TYR A 201 -1.98 20.26 0.88
N GLY A 202 -1.38 19.45 1.75
CA GLY A 202 -1.96 18.17 2.15
C GLY A 202 -1.82 17.05 1.09
N ILE A 203 -1.06 17.28 0.01
CA ILE A 203 -0.86 16.32 -1.07
C ILE A 203 0.41 15.51 -0.77
N LEU A 204 0.24 14.23 -0.46
CA LEU A 204 1.34 13.32 -0.19
C LEU A 204 1.64 12.47 -1.44
N THR A 205 2.83 12.65 -2.00
CA THR A 205 3.28 11.89 -3.16
C THR A 205 3.99 10.62 -2.72
N LYS A 206 3.52 9.46 -3.15
CA LYS A 206 4.10 8.15 -2.76
C LYS A 206 5.44 7.87 -3.41
N SER A 207 5.67 8.36 -4.64
CA SER A 207 6.91 8.10 -5.37
C SER A 207 7.32 9.26 -6.26
N ALA A 208 8.60 9.33 -6.59
CA ALA A 208 9.12 10.29 -7.56
C ALA A 208 8.52 10.10 -8.97
N GLU A 209 8.21 8.85 -9.34
CA GLU A 209 7.56 8.50 -10.59
C GLU A 209 6.14 9.08 -10.67
N SER A 210 5.37 8.97 -9.58
CA SER A 210 4.03 9.55 -9.50
C SER A 210 4.05 11.06 -9.67
N LEU A 211 5.05 11.74 -9.11
CA LEU A 211 5.22 13.18 -9.27
C LEU A 211 5.61 13.55 -10.72
N GLU A 212 6.51 12.76 -11.32
CA GLU A 212 6.97 12.97 -12.70
C GLU A 212 5.84 12.75 -13.72
N THR A 213 5.02 11.71 -13.53
CA THR A 213 3.94 11.35 -14.46
C THR A 213 2.65 12.14 -14.23
N ALA A 214 2.50 12.81 -13.09
CA ALA A 214 1.30 13.57 -12.75
C ALA A 214 0.90 14.62 -13.81
N HIS A 215 1.87 15.21 -14.52
CA HIS A 215 1.60 16.20 -15.58
C HIS A 215 0.99 15.59 -16.86
N GLN A 216 1.04 14.25 -17.01
CA GLN A 216 0.51 13.52 -18.18
C GLN A 216 -0.89 12.95 -17.91
N VAL A 217 -1.44 13.14 -16.70
CA VAL A 217 -2.77 12.63 -16.33
C VAL A 217 -3.84 13.39 -17.10
N ASP A 218 -4.62 12.67 -17.89
CA ASP A 218 -5.79 13.15 -18.63
C ASP A 218 -7.10 12.58 -18.11
N THR A 219 -7.03 11.50 -17.34
CA THR A 219 -8.18 10.80 -16.78
C THR A 219 -7.97 10.54 -15.29
N VAL A 220 -8.97 10.88 -14.46
CA VAL A 220 -8.94 10.64 -13.02
C VAL A 220 -10.05 9.66 -12.65
N VAL A 221 -9.67 8.54 -12.04
CA VAL A 221 -10.59 7.54 -11.48
C VAL A 221 -10.55 7.64 -9.97
N LEU A 222 -11.69 7.98 -9.37
CA LEU A 222 -11.82 8.14 -7.92
C LEU A 222 -12.52 6.92 -7.33
N ASP A 223 -11.94 6.38 -6.26
CA ASP A 223 -12.62 5.41 -5.43
C ASP A 223 -13.77 6.08 -4.65
N LYS A 224 -14.83 5.32 -4.35
CA LYS A 224 -15.99 5.87 -3.64
C LYS A 224 -15.71 6.02 -2.15
N THR A 225 -15.31 4.92 -1.51
CA THR A 225 -15.30 4.82 -0.05
C THR A 225 -14.01 5.37 0.55
N GLY A 226 -14.11 6.36 1.43
CA GLY A 226 -12.94 7.02 2.02
C GLY A 226 -12.22 8.01 1.11
N THR A 227 -12.65 8.15 -0.17
CA THR A 227 -12.12 9.12 -1.14
C THR A 227 -13.18 10.16 -1.51
N ILE A 228 -14.32 9.73 -2.08
CA ILE A 228 -15.48 10.62 -2.36
C ILE A 228 -16.34 10.75 -1.10
N THR A 229 -16.45 9.69 -0.33
CA THR A 229 -17.19 9.64 0.93
C THR A 229 -16.23 9.54 2.12
N GLU A 230 -16.71 9.87 3.30
CA GLU A 230 -15.92 9.78 4.54
C GLU A 230 -15.73 8.34 5.05
N GLY A 231 -16.36 7.35 4.42
CA GLY A 231 -16.33 5.95 4.85
C GLY A 231 -17.11 5.70 6.16
N LYS A 232 -17.82 6.70 6.65
CA LYS A 232 -18.60 6.65 7.89
C LYS A 232 -20.04 7.08 7.59
N PRO A 233 -21.05 6.20 7.80
CA PRO A 233 -22.45 6.56 7.66
C PRO A 233 -22.84 7.67 8.65
N SER A 234 -23.67 8.61 8.21
CA SER A 234 -24.24 9.65 9.06
C SER A 234 -25.70 9.93 8.67
N VAL A 235 -26.53 10.35 9.64
CA VAL A 235 -27.92 10.76 9.37
C VAL A 235 -27.90 12.16 8.78
N THR A 236 -28.30 12.30 7.51
CA THR A 236 -28.42 13.57 6.79
C THR A 236 -29.82 14.17 6.98
N ASP A 237 -30.84 13.35 6.78
CA ASP A 237 -32.24 13.79 6.75
C ASP A 237 -33.10 12.92 7.65
N ILE A 238 -34.17 13.52 8.21
CA ILE A 238 -35.16 12.87 9.03
C ILE A 238 -36.54 13.19 8.40
N ALA A 239 -37.34 12.17 8.14
CA ALA A 239 -38.68 12.31 7.55
C ALA A 239 -39.76 11.68 8.47
N PRO A 240 -40.18 12.33 9.52
CA PRO A 240 -41.17 11.83 10.47
C PRO A 240 -42.58 11.82 9.89
N VAL A 241 -43.39 10.88 10.34
CA VAL A 241 -44.83 10.83 10.01
C VAL A 241 -45.62 10.77 11.32
N GLY A 242 -46.39 11.86 11.62
CA GLY A 242 -47.26 11.93 12.79
C GLY A 242 -46.56 12.19 14.13
N ILE A 243 -45.23 12.33 14.14
CA ILE A 243 -44.39 12.68 15.31
C ILE A 243 -43.36 13.74 14.94
N SER A 244 -42.66 14.32 15.90
CA SER A 244 -41.55 15.25 15.62
C SER A 244 -40.24 14.52 15.26
N ASP A 245 -39.33 15.22 14.55
CA ASP A 245 -37.98 14.72 14.23
C ASP A 245 -37.25 14.25 15.49
N LYS A 246 -37.33 15.05 16.56
CA LYS A 246 -36.66 14.75 17.82
C LYS A 246 -37.23 13.48 18.47
N GLU A 247 -38.55 13.31 18.44
CA GLU A 247 -39.21 12.14 19.01
C GLU A 247 -38.90 10.88 18.22
N LEU A 248 -38.94 10.95 16.87
CA LEU A 248 -38.51 9.83 15.99
C LEU A 248 -37.08 9.44 16.28
N LEU A 249 -36.16 10.41 16.31
CA LEU A 249 -34.74 10.16 16.52
C LEU A 249 -34.47 9.55 17.89
N GLN A 250 -35.15 10.03 18.95
CA GLN A 250 -35.02 9.50 20.30
C GLN A 250 -35.48 8.03 20.39
N ILE A 251 -36.62 7.70 19.75
CA ILE A 251 -37.13 6.31 19.70
C ILE A 251 -36.15 5.41 18.93
N ALA A 252 -35.73 5.83 17.74
CA ALA A 252 -34.81 5.09 16.93
C ALA A 252 -33.45 4.84 17.64
N ALA A 253 -32.88 5.87 18.24
CA ALA A 253 -31.63 5.74 18.99
C ALA A 253 -31.77 4.83 20.21
N SER A 254 -32.94 4.84 20.88
CA SER A 254 -33.17 3.94 22.03
C SER A 254 -33.23 2.48 21.64
N ILE A 255 -33.73 2.17 20.46
CA ILE A 255 -33.77 0.81 19.89
C ILE A 255 -32.38 0.36 19.46
N GLU A 256 -31.65 1.26 18.80
CA GLU A 256 -30.33 0.97 18.20
C GLU A 256 -29.15 1.11 19.16
N TYR A 257 -29.38 1.56 20.40
CA TYR A 257 -28.32 1.89 21.37
C TYR A 257 -27.35 0.75 21.64
N LEU A 258 -27.84 -0.48 21.65
CA LEU A 258 -27.01 -1.70 21.89
C LEU A 258 -26.53 -2.36 20.60
N SER A 259 -26.89 -1.82 19.44
CA SER A 259 -26.48 -2.36 18.15
C SER A 259 -25.06 -1.91 17.79
N GLU A 260 -24.22 -2.86 17.36
CA GLU A 260 -22.88 -2.58 16.87
C GLU A 260 -22.85 -2.25 15.36
N HIS A 261 -24.00 -2.26 14.70
CA HIS A 261 -24.11 -1.98 13.28
C HIS A 261 -23.70 -0.53 12.97
N PRO A 262 -22.93 -0.24 11.89
CA PRO A 262 -22.49 1.12 11.55
C PRO A 262 -23.65 2.12 11.38
N LEU A 263 -24.78 1.68 10.83
CA LEU A 263 -25.97 2.53 10.68
C LEU A 263 -26.62 2.86 12.04
N ALA A 264 -26.63 1.92 12.97
CA ALA A 264 -27.12 2.14 14.32
C ALA A 264 -26.29 3.21 15.04
N LYS A 265 -24.95 3.13 14.94
CA LYS A 265 -24.06 4.16 15.47
C LYS A 265 -24.35 5.54 14.90
N ALA A 266 -24.61 5.64 13.59
CA ALA A 266 -24.97 6.89 12.94
C ALA A 266 -26.27 7.50 13.52
N ILE A 267 -27.27 6.67 13.82
CA ILE A 267 -28.54 7.10 14.44
C ILE A 267 -28.31 7.58 15.89
N VAL A 268 -27.57 6.79 16.67
CA VAL A 268 -27.25 7.11 18.07
C VAL A 268 -26.39 8.37 18.19
N GLU A 269 -25.40 8.55 17.30
CA GLU A 269 -24.56 9.76 17.27
C GLU A 269 -25.33 11.02 16.89
N LYS A 270 -26.41 10.88 16.09
CA LYS A 270 -27.25 12.00 15.68
C LYS A 270 -28.23 12.43 16.78
N ALA A 271 -28.68 11.51 17.65
CA ALA A 271 -29.65 11.73 18.72
C ALA A 271 -29.04 12.49 19.91
#